data_639805148600f3ac0fd8c7ab3b8a93fa
#
_entry.id   639805148600f3ac0fd8c7ab3b8a93fa
#
_cell.length_a   1.000
_cell.length_b   1.000
_cell.length_c   1.000
_cell.angle_alpha   90.00
_cell.angle_beta   90.00
_cell.angle_gamma   90.00
#
_symmetry.space_group_name_H-M   'P 1'
#
loop_
_entity.id
_entity.type
_entity.pdbx_description
1 polymer ?
#
loop_
_entity_poly.entity_id
_entity_poly.type
_entity_poly.pdbx_seq_one_letter_code
_entity_poly.pdbx_strand_id
1 'polypeptide(L)'
;METLRPADRSAWDRFVSGHPLGSPFHLIAWKESIEQTFGYQPFYLAAKQGEQICGVLPLFLTKGFITGKRLISSPFAVYGGVLADSGRAQALLLERAKQLAADCQVRDLELRNAWEAQCNGLPRIARYVTFTQEIGPDEAKILNAIPRKTRAAVRKSLQQGLVSRREFSCTRAFFNLYSRNLRRLGTPCFPESHFTSLLEKFRGMSDIREIVLNGKVVAAVLSFYFRDQVIPYYGASDPEHNAAQPNNFMYYDLMRWGGQNGYRVFDFGRSKRVKGSYDFKSHWGMVERELPYEVHLMKGDRLPNYSPANPMFRLPILCWQKLPLGLTRKLGPWLIRHVP
;
A
#
# COMPACT_ATOMS: atom_id res chain seq x y z
N MET A 1 -9.18 11.67 -25.12
CA MET A 1 -9.01 11.24 -23.72
C MET A 1 -10.37 10.91 -23.14
N GLU A 2 -10.52 9.77 -22.50
CA GLU A 2 -11.82 9.27 -22.06
C GLU A 2 -11.73 8.73 -20.61
N THR A 3 -12.86 8.76 -19.92
CA THR A 3 -13.03 7.95 -18.71
C THR A 3 -13.11 6.49 -19.13
N LEU A 4 -12.50 5.60 -18.37
CA LEU A 4 -12.45 4.16 -18.64
C LEU A 4 -13.84 3.60 -18.96
N ARG A 5 -14.01 3.07 -20.16
CA ARG A 5 -15.22 2.34 -20.57
C ARG A 5 -15.11 0.87 -20.14
N PRO A 6 -16.23 0.18 -19.91
CA PRO A 6 -16.20 -1.25 -19.56
C PRO A 6 -15.40 -2.12 -20.55
N ALA A 7 -15.48 -1.81 -21.86
CA ALA A 7 -14.75 -2.52 -22.91
C ALA A 7 -13.22 -2.34 -22.84
N ASP A 8 -12.74 -1.27 -22.24
CA ASP A 8 -11.31 -0.95 -22.17
C ASP A 8 -10.58 -1.57 -20.95
N ARG A 9 -11.28 -2.27 -20.07
CA ARG A 9 -10.73 -2.80 -18.81
C ARG A 9 -9.52 -3.73 -19.04
N SER A 10 -9.63 -4.67 -19.96
CA SER A 10 -8.53 -5.59 -20.27
C SER A 10 -7.35 -4.88 -20.95
N ALA A 11 -7.61 -3.85 -21.77
CA ALA A 11 -6.56 -3.04 -22.36
C ALA A 11 -5.83 -2.19 -21.30
N TRP A 12 -6.59 -1.65 -20.33
CA TRP A 12 -6.04 -0.95 -19.17
C TRP A 12 -5.07 -1.83 -18.37
N ASP A 13 -5.51 -3.02 -17.94
CA ASP A 13 -4.70 -3.93 -17.13
C ASP A 13 -3.48 -4.44 -17.90
N ARG A 14 -3.59 -4.68 -19.21
CA ARG A 14 -2.43 -5.00 -20.06
C ARG A 14 -1.43 -3.85 -20.12
N PHE A 15 -1.88 -2.62 -20.32
CA PHE A 15 -1.01 -1.45 -20.32
C PHE A 15 -0.28 -1.31 -18.97
N VAL A 16 -1.00 -1.39 -17.86
CA VAL A 16 -0.42 -1.35 -16.51
C VAL A 16 0.62 -2.46 -16.31
N SER A 17 0.32 -3.69 -16.73
CA SER A 17 1.23 -4.82 -16.57
C SER A 17 2.48 -4.70 -17.44
N GLY A 18 2.41 -4.04 -18.59
CA GLY A 18 3.55 -3.79 -19.47
C GLY A 18 4.40 -2.56 -19.08
N HIS A 19 3.83 -1.60 -18.37
CA HIS A 19 4.52 -0.34 -18.08
C HIS A 19 5.54 -0.50 -16.94
N PRO A 20 6.80 0.00 -17.05
CA PRO A 20 7.86 -0.15 -16.04
C PRO A 20 7.45 0.26 -14.62
N LEU A 21 6.69 1.36 -14.48
CA LEU A 21 6.19 1.89 -13.21
C LEU A 21 4.80 1.35 -12.83
N GLY A 22 4.28 0.37 -13.57
CA GLY A 22 3.03 -0.29 -13.25
C GLY A 22 3.06 -0.97 -11.90
N SER A 23 1.92 -0.96 -11.20
CA SER A 23 1.78 -1.59 -9.87
C SER A 23 0.40 -2.21 -9.72
N PRO A 24 0.18 -3.11 -8.75
CA PRO A 24 -1.14 -3.70 -8.51
C PRO A 24 -2.20 -2.63 -8.19
N PHE A 25 -1.79 -1.49 -7.67
CA PHE A 25 -2.67 -0.37 -7.29
C PHE A 25 -3.19 0.45 -8.48
N HIS A 26 -2.70 0.20 -9.69
CA HIS A 26 -3.24 0.77 -10.93
C HIS A 26 -4.29 -0.16 -11.58
N LEU A 27 -4.34 -1.44 -11.20
CA LEU A 27 -5.24 -2.43 -11.81
C LEU A 27 -6.71 -2.15 -11.50
N ILE A 28 -7.57 -2.67 -12.36
CA ILE A 28 -9.02 -2.61 -12.19
C ILE A 28 -9.45 -3.34 -10.90
N ALA A 29 -8.73 -4.38 -10.49
CA ALA A 29 -8.95 -5.08 -9.22
C ALA A 29 -8.87 -4.13 -8.01
N TRP A 30 -7.92 -3.18 -7.99
CA TRP A 30 -7.83 -2.16 -6.95
C TRP A 30 -9.03 -1.21 -6.99
N LYS A 31 -9.39 -0.73 -8.20
CA LYS A 31 -10.56 0.13 -8.41
C LYS A 31 -11.81 -0.49 -7.78
N GLU A 32 -12.12 -1.72 -8.17
CA GLU A 32 -13.32 -2.41 -7.73
C GLU A 32 -13.33 -2.65 -6.22
N SER A 33 -12.19 -3.02 -5.63
CA SER A 33 -12.08 -3.22 -4.19
C SER A 33 -12.32 -1.93 -3.41
N ILE A 34 -11.78 -0.80 -3.88
CA ILE A 34 -11.95 0.51 -3.23
C ILE A 34 -13.39 1.01 -3.38
N GLU A 35 -14.00 0.87 -4.55
CA GLU A 35 -15.41 1.23 -4.77
C GLU A 35 -16.34 0.41 -3.87
N GLN A 36 -16.17 -0.91 -3.87
CA GLN A 36 -17.00 -1.83 -3.09
C GLN A 36 -16.89 -1.57 -1.58
N THR A 37 -15.68 -1.27 -1.08
CA THR A 37 -15.45 -1.11 0.35
C THR A 37 -15.80 0.29 0.87
N PHE A 38 -15.47 1.33 0.12
CA PHE A 38 -15.55 2.72 0.63
C PHE A 38 -16.58 3.58 -0.10
N GLY A 39 -17.08 3.14 -1.25
CA GLY A 39 -18.03 3.91 -2.07
C GLY A 39 -17.42 5.19 -2.64
N TYR A 40 -16.10 5.26 -2.83
CA TYR A 40 -15.47 6.39 -3.48
C TYR A 40 -15.79 6.40 -4.97
N GLN A 41 -16.03 7.58 -5.53
CA GLN A 41 -16.29 7.75 -6.95
C GLN A 41 -14.97 7.67 -7.73
N PRO A 42 -14.78 6.69 -8.63
CA PRO A 42 -13.59 6.58 -9.44
C PRO A 42 -13.66 7.45 -10.68
N PHE A 43 -12.51 7.97 -11.10
CA PHE A 43 -12.26 8.65 -12.36
C PHE A 43 -10.99 8.06 -12.97
N TYR A 44 -11.14 6.96 -13.69
CA TYR A 44 -10.03 6.29 -14.35
C TYR A 44 -9.82 6.90 -15.73
N LEU A 45 -8.77 7.71 -15.88
CA LEU A 45 -8.46 8.44 -17.11
C LEU A 45 -7.53 7.61 -18.00
N ALA A 46 -7.87 7.48 -19.28
CA ALA A 46 -7.04 6.85 -20.30
C ALA A 46 -6.70 7.82 -21.43
N ALA A 47 -5.41 7.94 -21.74
CA ALA A 47 -4.94 8.55 -22.98
C ALA A 47 -4.86 7.46 -24.05
N LYS A 48 -5.39 7.74 -25.24
CA LYS A 48 -5.41 6.80 -26.36
C LYS A 48 -4.82 7.43 -27.62
N GLN A 49 -4.20 6.58 -28.43
CA GLN A 49 -3.83 6.88 -29.81
C GLN A 49 -4.57 5.88 -30.70
N GLY A 50 -5.59 6.35 -31.41
CA GLY A 50 -6.59 5.46 -31.98
C GLY A 50 -7.31 4.66 -30.88
N GLU A 51 -7.36 3.34 -30.99
CA GLU A 51 -7.93 2.46 -29.96
C GLU A 51 -6.90 1.99 -28.89
N GLN A 52 -5.62 2.29 -29.09
CA GLN A 52 -4.57 1.83 -28.18
C GLN A 52 -4.41 2.78 -26.99
N ILE A 53 -4.38 2.23 -25.77
CA ILE A 53 -4.05 2.99 -24.57
C ILE A 53 -2.53 3.26 -24.57
N CYS A 54 -2.15 4.53 -24.42
CA CYS A 54 -0.79 5.01 -24.30
C CYS A 54 -0.51 5.76 -22.99
N GLY A 55 -1.48 5.79 -22.09
CA GLY A 55 -1.31 6.30 -20.73
C GLY A 55 -2.57 6.14 -19.90
N VAL A 56 -2.38 6.00 -18.57
CA VAL A 56 -3.45 5.81 -17.60
C VAL A 56 -3.19 6.59 -16.31
N LEU A 57 -4.28 7.03 -15.65
CA LEU A 57 -4.25 7.66 -14.34
C LEU A 57 -5.49 7.27 -13.54
N PRO A 58 -5.35 6.43 -12.49
CA PRO A 58 -6.45 6.06 -11.60
C PRO A 58 -6.70 7.17 -10.57
N LEU A 59 -7.86 7.77 -10.59
CA LEU A 59 -8.25 8.82 -9.63
C LEU A 59 -9.53 8.43 -8.90
N PHE A 60 -9.66 8.90 -7.65
CA PHE A 60 -10.86 8.77 -6.85
C PHE A 60 -11.20 10.09 -6.17
N LEU A 61 -12.48 10.46 -6.23
CA LEU A 61 -13.02 11.54 -5.44
C LEU A 61 -13.33 11.02 -4.02
N THR A 62 -12.63 11.57 -3.04
CA THR A 62 -12.81 11.27 -1.63
C THR A 62 -13.42 12.45 -0.91
N LYS A 63 -14.21 12.17 0.14
CA LYS A 63 -14.83 13.20 0.98
C LYS A 63 -14.59 12.83 2.44
N GLY A 64 -13.93 13.70 3.18
CA GLY A 64 -13.64 13.50 4.60
C GLY A 64 -14.00 14.73 5.43
N PHE A 65 -14.39 14.52 6.69
CA PHE A 65 -14.69 15.63 7.61
C PHE A 65 -13.48 16.53 7.86
N ILE A 66 -12.29 15.90 7.99
CA ILE A 66 -11.03 16.60 8.27
C ILE A 66 -10.34 16.98 6.96
N THR A 67 -10.40 16.09 5.97
CA THR A 67 -9.65 16.23 4.73
C THR A 67 -10.37 17.06 3.68
N GLY A 68 -11.69 17.23 3.81
CA GLY A 68 -12.51 17.87 2.78
C GLY A 68 -12.69 16.98 1.54
N LYS A 69 -13.09 17.58 0.43
CA LYS A 69 -13.12 16.95 -0.89
C LYS A 69 -11.70 16.93 -1.48
N ARG A 70 -11.24 15.76 -1.91
CA ARG A 70 -9.93 15.58 -2.54
C ARG A 70 -10.03 14.64 -3.74
N LEU A 71 -9.19 14.85 -4.71
CA LEU A 71 -8.96 13.89 -5.79
C LEU A 71 -7.62 13.21 -5.55
N ILE A 72 -7.61 11.89 -5.38
CA ILE A 72 -6.41 11.14 -4.98
C ILE A 72 -6.20 10.01 -5.96
N SER A 73 -5.00 9.85 -6.45
CA SER A 73 -4.61 8.69 -7.24
C SER A 73 -4.45 7.48 -6.32
N SER A 74 -5.26 6.44 -6.55
CA SER A 74 -5.26 5.18 -5.78
C SER A 74 -5.23 5.38 -4.25
N PRO A 75 -6.36 5.74 -3.61
CA PRO A 75 -6.46 5.87 -2.15
C PRO A 75 -5.96 4.61 -1.45
N PHE A 76 -5.33 4.79 -0.27
CA PHE A 76 -4.70 3.74 0.54
C PHE A 76 -3.50 3.03 -0.11
N ALA A 77 -3.22 3.28 -1.38
CA ALA A 77 -2.09 2.70 -2.10
C ALA A 77 -0.75 3.38 -1.79
N VAL A 78 0.33 2.67 -2.08
CA VAL A 78 1.70 3.21 -2.08
C VAL A 78 1.97 3.92 -3.39
N TYR A 79 1.56 3.31 -4.50
CA TYR A 79 1.73 3.78 -5.86
C TYR A 79 0.36 4.01 -6.49
N GLY A 80 0.31 4.80 -7.54
CA GLY A 80 -0.94 5.10 -8.23
C GLY A 80 -0.86 6.37 -9.09
N GLY A 81 0.36 6.85 -9.36
CA GLY A 81 0.63 8.02 -10.19
C GLY A 81 0.31 7.80 -11.67
N VAL A 82 0.71 8.75 -12.50
CA VAL A 82 0.55 8.65 -13.94
C VAL A 82 1.44 7.54 -14.51
N LEU A 83 0.90 6.73 -15.41
CA LEU A 83 1.66 5.84 -16.28
C LEU A 83 1.46 6.30 -17.72
N ALA A 84 2.51 6.58 -18.47
CA ALA A 84 2.40 7.05 -19.84
C ALA A 84 3.63 6.71 -20.68
N ASP A 85 3.43 6.28 -21.92
CA ASP A 85 4.50 5.93 -22.86
C ASP A 85 5.21 7.16 -23.46
N SER A 86 4.64 8.34 -23.27
CA SER A 86 5.18 9.59 -23.81
C SER A 86 4.86 10.80 -22.93
N GLY A 87 5.70 11.83 -23.00
CA GLY A 87 5.46 13.11 -22.33
C GLY A 87 4.15 13.79 -22.78
N ARG A 88 3.73 13.57 -24.03
CA ARG A 88 2.44 14.08 -24.54
C ARG A 88 1.24 13.41 -23.85
N ALA A 89 1.27 12.08 -23.72
CA ALA A 89 0.21 11.33 -23.03
C ALA A 89 0.15 11.72 -21.55
N GLN A 90 1.32 11.85 -20.90
CA GLN A 90 1.44 12.34 -19.53
C GLN A 90 0.83 13.74 -19.35
N ALA A 91 1.21 14.70 -20.18
CA ALA A 91 0.69 16.07 -20.11
C ALA A 91 -0.84 16.12 -20.28
N LEU A 92 -1.38 15.37 -21.23
CA LEU A 92 -2.83 15.28 -21.44
C LEU A 92 -3.57 14.70 -20.23
N LEU A 93 -3.03 13.64 -19.60
CA LEU A 93 -3.62 13.04 -18.39
C LEU A 93 -3.62 14.03 -17.23
N LEU A 94 -2.52 14.77 -17.03
CA LEU A 94 -2.38 15.75 -15.97
C LEU A 94 -3.31 16.95 -16.16
N GLU A 95 -3.40 17.49 -17.37
CA GLU A 95 -4.34 18.59 -17.66
C GLU A 95 -5.79 18.16 -17.42
N ARG A 96 -6.16 16.94 -17.85
CA ARG A 96 -7.51 16.44 -17.58
C ARG A 96 -7.76 16.20 -16.09
N ALA A 97 -6.76 15.74 -15.36
CA ALA A 97 -6.86 15.56 -13.91
C ALA A 97 -7.04 16.90 -13.17
N LYS A 98 -6.33 17.96 -13.58
CA LYS A 98 -6.49 19.32 -13.04
C LYS A 98 -7.88 19.88 -13.37
N GLN A 99 -8.34 19.71 -14.61
CA GLN A 99 -9.69 20.13 -14.99
C GLN A 99 -10.76 19.42 -14.17
N LEU A 100 -10.61 18.08 -13.99
CA LEU A 100 -11.50 17.29 -13.15
C LEU A 100 -11.48 17.75 -11.69
N ALA A 101 -10.31 18.14 -11.18
CA ALA A 101 -10.16 18.68 -9.82
C ALA A 101 -10.94 20.00 -9.68
N ALA A 102 -10.93 20.86 -10.72
CA ALA A 102 -11.72 22.09 -10.77
C ALA A 102 -13.22 21.79 -10.84
N ASP A 103 -13.65 20.93 -11.77
CA ASP A 103 -15.04 20.54 -11.95
C ASP A 103 -15.66 19.95 -10.66
N CYS A 104 -14.89 19.12 -9.97
CA CYS A 104 -15.28 18.53 -8.67
C CYS A 104 -15.17 19.50 -7.50
N GLN A 105 -14.59 20.70 -7.70
CA GLN A 105 -14.33 21.68 -6.63
C GLN A 105 -13.59 21.10 -5.44
N VAL A 106 -12.56 20.29 -5.70
CA VAL A 106 -11.75 19.67 -4.64
C VAL A 106 -10.79 20.67 -4.02
N ARG A 107 -10.27 20.34 -2.85
CA ARG A 107 -9.21 21.11 -2.17
C ARG A 107 -7.85 20.94 -2.84
N ASP A 108 -7.56 19.69 -3.23
CA ASP A 108 -6.30 19.31 -3.84
C ASP A 108 -6.43 18.02 -4.69
N LEU A 109 -5.50 17.87 -5.63
CA LEU A 109 -5.25 16.65 -6.37
C LEU A 109 -3.91 16.06 -5.90
N GLU A 110 -3.91 14.85 -5.33
CA GLU A 110 -2.71 14.12 -4.89
C GLU A 110 -2.36 13.00 -5.85
N LEU A 111 -1.13 13.03 -6.37
CA LEU A 111 -0.57 12.01 -7.26
C LEU A 111 0.47 11.18 -6.50
N ARG A 112 0.20 9.89 -6.32
CA ARG A 112 1.08 8.94 -5.60
C ARG A 112 2.06 8.29 -6.57
N ASN A 113 3.00 9.08 -7.06
CA ASN A 113 4.00 8.58 -7.98
C ASN A 113 4.89 7.52 -7.29
N ALA A 114 5.44 6.61 -8.10
CA ALA A 114 6.52 5.74 -7.68
C ALA A 114 7.79 6.57 -7.41
N TRP A 115 8.96 6.03 -7.65
CA TRP A 115 10.25 6.72 -7.37
C TRP A 115 10.65 7.82 -8.36
N GLU A 116 9.76 8.23 -9.26
CA GLU A 116 10.00 9.32 -10.19
C GLU A 116 8.93 10.41 -10.05
N ALA A 117 9.37 11.66 -9.99
CA ALA A 117 8.47 12.79 -10.07
C ALA A 117 8.03 12.98 -11.52
N GLN A 118 6.71 12.96 -11.75
CA GLN A 118 6.14 12.99 -13.09
C GLN A 118 5.48 14.33 -13.45
N CYS A 119 5.38 15.24 -12.49
CA CYS A 119 4.74 16.53 -12.66
C CYS A 119 5.71 17.64 -12.23
N ASN A 120 6.57 18.06 -13.13
CA ASN A 120 7.51 19.14 -12.86
C ASN A 120 6.79 20.41 -12.40
N GLY A 121 7.28 21.00 -11.31
CA GLY A 121 6.75 22.23 -10.74
C GLY A 121 5.61 22.05 -9.72
N LEU A 122 5.10 20.86 -9.48
CA LEU A 122 4.14 20.62 -8.41
C LEU A 122 4.85 20.45 -7.05
N PRO A 123 4.29 21.01 -5.96
CA PRO A 123 4.75 20.77 -4.60
C PRO A 123 4.78 19.29 -4.24
N ARG A 124 5.83 18.85 -3.53
CA ARG A 124 6.06 17.44 -3.18
C ARG A 124 5.92 17.18 -1.69
N ILE A 125 5.34 16.03 -1.36
CA ILE A 125 5.31 15.50 -0.01
C ILE A 125 6.51 14.56 0.17
N ALA A 126 7.62 15.06 0.71
CA ALA A 126 8.89 14.34 0.84
C ALA A 126 9.00 13.47 2.12
N ARG A 127 7.89 12.99 2.69
CA ARG A 127 7.88 12.27 3.97
C ARG A 127 7.81 10.75 3.84
N TYR A 128 7.67 10.25 2.62
CA TYR A 128 7.45 8.83 2.36
C TYR A 128 8.62 8.21 1.60
N VAL A 129 8.94 6.99 1.98
CA VAL A 129 9.94 6.15 1.31
C VAL A 129 9.42 4.74 1.16
N THR A 130 10.02 3.97 0.26
CA THR A 130 9.96 2.52 0.24
C THR A 130 11.35 1.92 0.36
N PHE A 131 11.41 0.61 0.61
CA PHE A 131 12.65 -0.18 0.70
C PHE A 131 12.51 -1.37 -0.22
N THR A 132 13.43 -1.49 -1.17
CA THR A 132 13.42 -2.57 -2.16
C THR A 132 14.72 -3.39 -2.10
N GLN A 133 14.62 -4.68 -2.37
CA GLN A 133 15.76 -5.59 -2.45
C GLN A 133 15.56 -6.59 -3.58
N GLU A 134 16.62 -6.90 -4.31
CA GLU A 134 16.62 -8.04 -5.19
C GLU A 134 16.57 -9.35 -4.40
N ILE A 135 15.74 -10.27 -4.87
CA ILE A 135 15.61 -11.63 -4.35
C ILE A 135 15.81 -12.63 -5.49
N GLY A 136 16.07 -13.87 -5.17
CA GLY A 136 16.26 -14.94 -6.15
C GLY A 136 16.20 -16.31 -5.49
N PRO A 137 16.41 -17.40 -6.25
CA PRO A 137 16.25 -18.77 -5.75
C PRO A 137 17.33 -19.18 -4.71
N ASP A 138 18.45 -18.45 -4.64
CA ASP A 138 19.54 -18.75 -3.71
C ASP A 138 19.23 -18.14 -2.32
N GLU A 139 18.81 -19.01 -1.39
CA GLU A 139 18.50 -18.62 0.00
C GLU A 139 19.73 -18.06 0.73
N ALA A 140 20.92 -18.58 0.48
CA ALA A 140 22.14 -18.12 1.11
C ALA A 140 22.48 -16.70 0.70
N LYS A 141 22.25 -16.36 -0.59
CA LYS A 141 22.43 -15.01 -1.12
C LYS A 141 21.46 -14.03 -0.46
N ILE A 142 20.17 -14.40 -0.34
CA ILE A 142 19.16 -13.58 0.36
C ILE A 142 19.61 -13.32 1.80
N LEU A 143 19.97 -14.39 2.55
CA LEU A 143 20.35 -14.28 3.95
C LEU A 143 21.63 -13.44 4.14
N ASN A 144 22.60 -13.58 3.24
CA ASN A 144 23.87 -12.85 3.33
C ASN A 144 23.74 -11.36 2.98
N ALA A 145 22.76 -10.98 2.17
CA ALA A 145 22.44 -9.58 1.87
C ALA A 145 21.87 -8.84 3.10
N ILE A 146 21.30 -9.55 4.07
CA ILE A 146 20.75 -8.95 5.29
C ILE A 146 21.90 -8.55 6.26
N PRO A 147 21.89 -7.34 6.83
CA PRO A 147 22.90 -6.89 7.79
C PRO A 147 23.03 -7.81 8.99
N ARG A 148 24.25 -7.92 9.55
CA ARG A 148 24.62 -8.89 10.61
C ARG A 148 23.60 -8.97 11.76
N LYS A 149 23.15 -7.84 12.29
CA LYS A 149 22.21 -7.77 13.43
C LYS A 149 20.85 -8.38 13.08
N THR A 150 20.26 -7.97 11.96
CA THR A 150 18.96 -8.48 11.48
C THR A 150 19.07 -9.93 11.05
N ARG A 151 20.17 -10.32 10.38
CA ARG A 151 20.47 -11.72 10.04
C ARG A 151 20.56 -12.64 11.27
N ALA A 152 21.13 -12.16 12.36
CA ALA A 152 21.14 -12.91 13.63
C ALA A 152 19.71 -13.11 14.18
N ALA A 153 18.85 -12.08 14.08
CA ALA A 153 17.44 -12.20 14.48
C ALA A 153 16.66 -13.17 13.57
N VAL A 154 16.92 -13.17 12.27
CA VAL A 154 16.37 -14.15 11.32
C VAL A 154 16.81 -15.56 11.69
N ARG A 155 18.13 -15.81 11.89
CA ARG A 155 18.63 -17.13 12.30
C ARG A 155 18.03 -17.62 13.62
N LYS A 156 17.89 -16.71 14.60
CA LYS A 156 17.20 -17.03 15.84
C LYS A 156 15.76 -17.46 15.59
N SER A 157 15.03 -16.73 14.76
CA SER A 157 13.62 -17.02 14.46
C SER A 157 13.41 -18.40 13.81
N LEU A 158 14.35 -18.84 12.95
CA LEU A 158 14.31 -20.16 12.31
C LEU A 158 14.43 -21.32 13.32
N GLN A 159 14.94 -21.06 14.54
CA GLN A 159 15.10 -22.07 15.60
C GLN A 159 13.94 -22.07 16.60
N GLN A 160 12.92 -21.21 16.42
CA GLN A 160 11.83 -21.06 17.41
C GLN A 160 10.61 -21.94 17.15
N GLY A 161 10.64 -22.81 16.14
CA GLY A 161 9.49 -23.65 15.78
C GLY A 161 8.35 -22.86 15.10
N LEU A 162 8.67 -21.68 14.53
CA LEU A 162 7.73 -20.91 13.72
C LEU A 162 7.42 -21.62 12.41
N VAL A 163 6.14 -21.69 12.04
CA VAL A 163 5.66 -22.30 10.81
C VAL A 163 4.91 -21.26 9.99
N SER A 164 5.19 -21.21 8.69
CA SER A 164 4.51 -20.34 7.73
C SER A 164 3.36 -21.08 7.05
N ARG A 165 2.18 -20.46 7.00
CA ARG A 165 0.99 -20.98 6.34
C ARG A 165 0.42 -19.93 5.38
N ARG A 166 0.00 -20.35 4.19
CA ARG A 166 -0.65 -19.48 3.19
C ARG A 166 -2.16 -19.64 3.24
N GLU A 167 -2.86 -18.51 3.28
CA GLU A 167 -4.32 -18.44 3.28
C GLU A 167 -4.79 -17.54 2.13
N PHE A 168 -5.82 -17.97 1.43
CA PHE A 168 -6.37 -17.27 0.26
C PHE A 168 -7.71 -16.58 0.55
N SER A 169 -8.11 -16.58 1.81
CA SER A 169 -9.29 -15.87 2.33
C SER A 169 -8.89 -15.06 3.57
N CYS A 170 -9.69 -14.06 3.91
CA CYS A 170 -9.47 -13.29 5.13
C CYS A 170 -9.80 -14.14 6.35
N THR A 171 -8.77 -14.66 7.02
CA THR A 171 -8.96 -15.47 8.22
C THR A 171 -9.32 -14.61 9.42
N ARG A 172 -10.11 -15.19 10.34
CA ARG A 172 -10.42 -14.54 11.62
C ARG A 172 -9.14 -14.26 12.44
N ALA A 173 -8.14 -15.12 12.33
CA ALA A 173 -6.85 -14.96 13.01
C ALA A 173 -6.10 -13.73 12.48
N PHE A 174 -5.95 -13.58 11.17
CA PHE A 174 -5.37 -12.39 10.55
C PHE A 174 -6.10 -11.12 10.97
N PHE A 175 -7.43 -11.06 10.80
CA PHE A 175 -8.19 -9.86 11.11
C PHE A 175 -8.13 -9.48 12.59
N ASN A 176 -8.15 -10.47 13.48
CA ASN A 176 -7.99 -10.25 14.92
C ASN A 176 -6.62 -9.63 15.24
N LEU A 177 -5.56 -10.20 14.69
CA LEU A 177 -4.19 -9.72 14.90
C LEU A 177 -4.00 -8.31 14.34
N TYR A 178 -4.47 -8.07 13.12
CA TYR A 178 -4.38 -6.79 12.44
C TYR A 178 -5.14 -5.68 13.20
N SER A 179 -6.39 -5.91 13.57
CA SER A 179 -7.21 -4.92 14.26
C SER A 179 -6.69 -4.58 15.67
N ARG A 180 -6.17 -5.59 16.40
CA ARG A 180 -5.49 -5.38 17.70
C ARG A 180 -4.23 -4.53 17.56
N ASN A 181 -3.42 -4.83 16.54
CA ASN A 181 -2.20 -4.08 16.26
C ASN A 181 -2.51 -2.61 15.89
N LEU A 182 -3.49 -2.35 15.02
CA LEU A 182 -3.86 -0.98 14.65
C LEU A 182 -4.44 -0.19 15.84
N ARG A 183 -5.26 -0.81 16.69
CA ARG A 183 -5.72 -0.17 17.92
C ARG A 183 -4.52 0.24 18.79
N ARG A 184 -3.55 -0.65 19.01
CA ARG A 184 -2.32 -0.38 19.78
C ARG A 184 -1.51 0.77 19.19
N LEU A 185 -1.49 0.91 17.87
CA LEU A 185 -0.83 2.01 17.15
C LEU A 185 -1.66 3.31 17.13
N GLY A 186 -2.91 3.28 17.61
CA GLY A 186 -3.80 4.45 17.58
C GLY A 186 -4.36 4.77 16.19
N THR A 187 -4.41 3.78 15.31
CA THR A 187 -4.88 3.93 13.92
C THR A 187 -6.22 3.20 13.75
N PRO A 188 -7.24 3.82 13.12
CA PRO A 188 -8.46 3.14 12.75
C PRO A 188 -8.19 1.95 11.82
N CYS A 189 -8.85 0.82 12.04
CA CYS A 189 -8.71 -0.34 11.19
C CYS A 189 -9.63 -0.29 9.97
N PHE A 190 -9.20 -0.93 8.89
CA PHE A 190 -10.06 -1.24 7.74
C PHE A 190 -11.15 -2.24 8.16
N PRO A 191 -12.30 -2.26 7.47
CA PRO A 191 -13.28 -3.33 7.67
C PRO A 191 -12.73 -4.67 7.18
N GLU A 192 -13.22 -5.77 7.75
CA GLU A 192 -12.84 -7.12 7.30
C GLU A 192 -13.18 -7.35 5.82
N SER A 193 -14.31 -6.79 5.36
CA SER A 193 -14.72 -6.82 3.96
C SER A 193 -13.70 -6.22 2.99
N HIS A 194 -12.86 -5.28 3.45
CA HIS A 194 -11.77 -4.75 2.62
C HIS A 194 -10.77 -5.85 2.23
N PHE A 195 -10.34 -6.65 3.19
CA PHE A 195 -9.39 -7.74 2.95
C PHE A 195 -10.01 -8.87 2.13
N THR A 196 -11.28 -9.19 2.41
CA THR A 196 -12.04 -10.15 1.61
C THR A 196 -12.13 -9.71 0.16
N SER A 197 -12.52 -8.46 -0.08
CA SER A 197 -12.59 -7.89 -1.44
C SER A 197 -11.24 -7.88 -2.15
N LEU A 198 -10.14 -7.53 -1.45
CA LEU A 198 -8.80 -7.58 -2.04
C LEU A 198 -8.41 -9.00 -2.45
N LEU A 199 -8.61 -9.99 -1.58
CA LEU A 199 -8.25 -11.38 -1.90
C LEU A 199 -9.10 -11.96 -3.04
N GLU A 200 -10.36 -11.57 -3.14
CA GLU A 200 -11.26 -11.96 -4.24
C GLU A 200 -10.85 -11.31 -5.57
N LYS A 201 -10.64 -9.99 -5.58
CA LYS A 201 -10.32 -9.22 -6.80
C LYS A 201 -8.90 -9.47 -7.31
N PHE A 202 -7.96 -9.77 -6.39
CA PHE A 202 -6.57 -10.12 -6.70
C PHE A 202 -6.31 -11.62 -6.60
N ARG A 203 -7.31 -12.46 -6.91
CA ARG A 203 -7.16 -13.92 -6.90
C ARG A 203 -5.97 -14.35 -7.76
N GLY A 204 -5.07 -15.15 -7.19
CA GLY A 204 -3.82 -15.57 -7.83
C GLY A 204 -2.68 -14.53 -7.76
N MET A 205 -2.99 -13.29 -7.34
CA MET A 205 -2.02 -12.20 -7.18
C MET A 205 -1.93 -11.70 -5.74
N SER A 206 -2.59 -12.35 -4.79
CA SER A 206 -2.53 -12.02 -3.37
C SER A 206 -2.79 -13.23 -2.50
N ASP A 207 -2.23 -13.22 -1.30
CA ASP A 207 -2.54 -14.14 -0.21
C ASP A 207 -2.28 -13.49 1.15
N ILE A 208 -2.67 -14.19 2.21
CA ILE A 208 -2.25 -13.91 3.58
C ILE A 208 -1.25 -14.97 3.99
N ARG A 209 -0.09 -14.52 4.46
CA ARG A 209 0.87 -15.40 5.12
C ARG A 209 0.70 -15.29 6.62
N GLU A 210 0.35 -16.40 7.26
CA GLU A 210 0.25 -16.52 8.72
C GLU A 210 1.46 -17.25 9.27
N ILE A 211 2.04 -16.70 10.34
CA ILE A 211 3.13 -17.31 11.09
C ILE A 211 2.59 -17.87 12.39
N VAL A 212 2.71 -19.16 12.54
CA VAL A 212 2.15 -19.95 13.64
C VAL A 212 3.25 -20.40 14.59
N LEU A 213 3.03 -20.20 15.89
CA LEU A 213 3.86 -20.71 16.98
C LEU A 213 2.96 -21.45 17.97
N ASN A 214 3.25 -22.72 18.26
CA ASN A 214 2.49 -23.57 19.18
C ASN A 214 0.96 -23.52 18.91
N GLY A 215 0.57 -23.61 17.63
CA GLY A 215 -0.84 -23.59 17.22
C GLY A 215 -1.51 -22.21 17.16
N LYS A 216 -0.83 -21.12 17.60
CA LYS A 216 -1.36 -19.76 17.60
C LYS A 216 -0.73 -18.93 16.48
N VAL A 217 -1.54 -18.14 15.75
CA VAL A 217 -1.04 -17.17 14.77
C VAL A 217 -0.44 -15.97 15.52
N VAL A 218 0.88 -15.75 15.36
CA VAL A 218 1.66 -14.72 16.07
C VAL A 218 2.12 -13.58 15.20
N ALA A 219 2.15 -13.78 13.87
CA ALA A 219 2.31 -12.71 12.89
C ALA A 219 1.55 -13.08 11.63
N ALA A 220 1.15 -12.07 10.84
CA ALA A 220 0.53 -12.31 9.55
C ALA A 220 0.69 -11.09 8.64
N VAL A 221 0.72 -11.32 7.32
CA VAL A 221 0.78 -10.27 6.30
C VAL A 221 -0.01 -10.66 5.07
N LEU A 222 -0.89 -9.75 4.62
CA LEU A 222 -1.47 -9.81 3.27
C LEU A 222 -0.46 -9.21 2.30
N SER A 223 -0.11 -9.96 1.27
CA SER A 223 0.87 -9.59 0.26
C SER A 223 0.23 -9.55 -1.13
N PHE A 224 0.76 -8.69 -2.00
CA PHE A 224 0.47 -8.67 -3.43
C PHE A 224 1.67 -9.22 -4.20
N TYR A 225 1.36 -9.92 -5.28
CA TYR A 225 2.31 -10.48 -6.24
C TYR A 225 2.02 -9.86 -7.59
N PHE A 226 2.95 -9.04 -8.09
CA PHE A 226 2.72 -8.33 -9.35
C PHE A 226 3.98 -8.37 -10.20
N ARG A 227 3.88 -8.95 -11.39
CA ARG A 227 5.03 -9.16 -12.28
C ARG A 227 6.10 -9.99 -11.56
N ASP A 228 7.26 -9.41 -11.35
CA ASP A 228 8.40 -10.01 -10.65
C ASP A 228 8.54 -9.54 -9.18
N GLN A 229 7.50 -8.89 -8.63
CA GLN A 229 7.55 -8.26 -7.30
C GLN A 229 6.70 -8.98 -6.27
N VAL A 230 7.24 -9.08 -5.05
CA VAL A 230 6.53 -9.45 -3.82
C VAL A 230 6.37 -8.20 -2.96
N ILE A 231 5.13 -7.83 -2.65
CA ILE A 231 4.79 -6.60 -1.93
C ILE A 231 4.00 -6.95 -0.66
N PRO A 232 4.66 -7.21 0.49
CA PRO A 232 3.98 -7.35 1.78
C PRO A 232 3.32 -6.03 2.16
N TYR A 233 2.01 -6.05 2.37
CA TYR A 233 1.25 -4.81 2.42
C TYR A 233 0.56 -4.53 3.76
N TYR A 234 -0.29 -5.44 4.22
CA TYR A 234 -0.99 -5.30 5.50
C TYR A 234 -0.44 -6.31 6.51
N GLY A 235 0.58 -5.91 7.26
CA GLY A 235 1.25 -6.76 8.24
C GLY A 235 0.87 -6.43 9.68
N ALA A 236 0.85 -7.46 10.53
CA ALA A 236 0.69 -7.34 11.97
C ALA A 236 1.40 -8.47 12.70
N SER A 237 1.82 -8.20 13.95
CA SER A 237 2.36 -9.22 14.85
C SER A 237 1.88 -9.02 16.29
N ASP A 238 1.88 -10.10 17.06
CA ASP A 238 1.58 -10.09 18.48
C ASP A 238 2.85 -9.73 19.28
N PRO A 239 2.86 -8.58 19.98
CA PRO A 239 4.04 -8.16 20.75
C PRO A 239 4.45 -9.14 21.84
N GLU A 240 3.52 -9.93 22.39
CA GLU A 240 3.80 -10.93 23.43
C GLU A 240 4.78 -12.01 22.93
N HIS A 241 4.86 -12.21 21.61
CA HIS A 241 5.71 -13.21 20.98
C HIS A 241 6.97 -12.62 20.31
N ASN A 242 7.31 -11.35 20.59
CA ASN A 242 8.48 -10.69 19.99
C ASN A 242 9.81 -11.41 20.27
N ALA A 243 9.92 -12.14 21.38
CA ALA A 243 11.11 -12.92 21.71
C ALA A 243 11.44 -13.99 20.66
N ALA A 244 10.42 -14.55 19.99
CA ALA A 244 10.55 -15.52 18.90
C ALA A 244 10.85 -14.86 17.54
N GLN A 245 10.89 -13.53 17.45
CA GLN A 245 11.20 -12.77 16.22
C GLN A 245 10.26 -13.07 15.04
N PRO A 246 8.93 -13.15 15.23
CA PRO A 246 8.00 -13.60 14.18
C PRO A 246 7.99 -12.70 12.93
N ASN A 247 8.21 -11.39 13.07
CA ASN A 247 8.33 -10.47 11.93
C ASN A 247 9.56 -10.77 11.08
N ASN A 248 10.71 -11.07 11.72
CA ASN A 248 11.93 -11.40 10.99
C ASN A 248 11.78 -12.74 10.25
N PHE A 249 11.13 -13.73 10.88
CA PHE A 249 10.78 -14.98 10.22
C PHE A 249 9.87 -14.73 9.02
N MET A 250 8.76 -14.01 9.21
CA MET A 250 7.74 -13.76 8.21
C MET A 250 8.29 -13.12 6.93
N TYR A 251 9.07 -12.06 7.07
CA TYR A 251 9.62 -11.37 5.91
C TYR A 251 10.73 -12.17 5.22
N TYR A 252 11.59 -12.86 5.98
CA TYR A 252 12.60 -13.74 5.40
C TYR A 252 11.97 -14.92 4.65
N ASP A 253 10.96 -15.58 5.25
CA ASP A 253 10.23 -16.67 4.62
C ASP A 253 9.53 -16.22 3.33
N LEU A 254 8.96 -15.01 3.34
CA LEU A 254 8.31 -14.44 2.17
C LEU A 254 9.32 -14.10 1.05
N MET A 255 10.52 -13.59 1.38
CA MET A 255 11.60 -13.37 0.41
C MET A 255 12.08 -14.68 -0.20
N ARG A 256 12.32 -15.69 0.64
CA ARG A 256 12.74 -17.03 0.24
C ARG A 256 11.74 -17.67 -0.69
N TRP A 257 10.46 -17.70 -0.27
CA TRP A 257 9.38 -18.21 -1.09
C TRP A 257 9.27 -17.45 -2.42
N GLY A 258 9.34 -16.12 -2.39
CA GLY A 258 9.28 -15.29 -3.59
C GLY A 258 10.39 -15.64 -4.58
N GLY A 259 11.65 -15.71 -4.12
CA GLY A 259 12.79 -16.07 -4.95
C GLY A 259 12.66 -17.47 -5.57
N GLN A 260 12.18 -18.46 -4.81
CA GLN A 260 11.92 -19.83 -5.28
C GLN A 260 10.77 -19.90 -6.31
N ASN A 261 9.82 -18.96 -6.27
CA ASN A 261 8.68 -18.88 -7.20
C ASN A 261 8.88 -17.89 -8.36
N GLY A 262 10.14 -17.50 -8.64
CA GLY A 262 10.50 -16.68 -9.81
C GLY A 262 10.36 -15.18 -9.63
N TYR A 263 10.00 -14.69 -8.46
CA TYR A 263 10.02 -13.26 -8.15
C TYR A 263 11.45 -12.77 -7.96
N ARG A 264 11.70 -11.54 -8.39
CA ARG A 264 13.05 -10.93 -8.39
C ARG A 264 13.18 -9.73 -7.45
N VAL A 265 12.09 -9.09 -7.09
CA VAL A 265 12.08 -7.88 -6.27
C VAL A 265 11.18 -8.07 -5.05
N PHE A 266 11.69 -7.71 -3.90
CA PHE A 266 10.92 -7.58 -2.67
C PHE A 266 10.77 -6.11 -2.33
N ASP A 267 9.53 -5.61 -2.23
CA ASP A 267 9.22 -4.22 -1.94
C ASP A 267 8.44 -4.12 -0.62
N PHE A 268 9.06 -3.61 0.40
CA PHE A 268 8.43 -3.43 1.72
C PHE A 268 7.27 -2.43 1.73
N GLY A 269 7.02 -1.73 0.65
CA GLY A 269 6.00 -0.70 0.56
C GLY A 269 6.31 0.52 1.45
N ARG A 270 5.38 1.46 1.44
CA ARG A 270 5.52 2.79 2.03
C ARG A 270 5.87 2.75 3.51
N SER A 271 6.81 3.62 3.88
CA SER A 271 7.09 4.01 5.27
C SER A 271 7.21 5.53 5.37
N LYS A 272 6.90 6.07 6.55
CA LYS A 272 7.22 7.46 6.88
C LYS A 272 8.60 7.48 7.50
N ARG A 273 9.44 8.49 7.21
CA ARG A 273 10.74 8.72 7.85
C ARG A 273 10.59 9.15 9.32
N VAL A 274 9.88 8.34 10.10
CA VAL A 274 9.68 8.48 11.55
C VAL A 274 9.82 7.11 12.19
N LYS A 275 10.08 7.05 13.51
CA LYS A 275 10.27 5.79 14.27
C LYS A 275 9.20 4.72 13.98
N GLY A 276 9.52 3.48 14.28
CA GLY A 276 8.62 2.33 14.17
C GLY A 276 8.84 1.50 12.93
N SER A 277 7.91 1.52 11.95
CA SER A 277 8.05 0.70 10.74
C SER A 277 9.23 1.10 9.86
N TYR A 278 9.61 2.38 9.86
CA TYR A 278 10.80 2.86 9.16
C TYR A 278 12.07 2.25 9.76
N ASP A 279 12.25 2.35 11.10
CA ASP A 279 13.42 1.80 11.79
C ASP A 279 13.54 0.28 11.55
N PHE A 280 12.42 -0.45 11.62
CA PHE A 280 12.42 -1.88 11.35
C PHE A 280 12.90 -2.19 9.94
N LYS A 281 12.37 -1.51 8.91
CA LYS A 281 12.68 -1.76 7.50
C LYS A 281 14.10 -1.32 7.14
N SER A 282 14.58 -0.18 7.66
CA SER A 282 15.93 0.32 7.42
C SER A 282 17.03 -0.64 7.90
N HIS A 283 16.75 -1.45 8.92
CA HIS A 283 17.68 -2.45 9.44
C HIS A 283 17.85 -3.69 8.53
N TRP A 284 17.08 -3.80 7.44
CA TRP A 284 17.19 -4.92 6.50
C TRP A 284 18.27 -4.72 5.42
N GLY A 285 18.89 -3.53 5.34
CA GLY A 285 19.95 -3.23 4.38
C GLY A 285 19.48 -3.07 2.93
N MET A 286 18.17 -2.87 2.76
CA MET A 286 17.55 -2.67 1.46
C MET A 286 17.80 -1.28 0.91
N VAL A 287 17.63 -1.11 -0.40
CA VAL A 287 17.73 0.19 -1.06
C VAL A 287 16.51 1.05 -0.67
N GLU A 288 16.77 2.17 0.01
CA GLU A 288 15.75 3.18 0.29
C GLU A 288 15.48 4.02 -0.95
N ARG A 289 14.20 4.20 -1.31
CA ARG A 289 13.76 5.06 -2.41
C ARG A 289 12.72 6.04 -1.94
N GLU A 290 12.84 7.31 -2.32
CA GLU A 290 11.81 8.31 -2.06
C GLU A 290 10.54 8.02 -2.84
N LEU A 291 9.40 8.39 -2.23
CA LEU A 291 8.10 8.38 -2.89
C LEU A 291 7.68 9.84 -3.12
N PRO A 292 7.88 10.38 -4.32
CA PRO A 292 7.63 11.78 -4.62
C PRO A 292 6.14 12.00 -4.86
N TYR A 293 5.34 12.03 -3.79
CA TYR A 293 3.93 12.36 -3.90
C TYR A 293 3.79 13.83 -4.24
N GLU A 294 3.14 14.10 -5.35
CA GLU A 294 2.94 15.44 -5.87
C GLU A 294 1.51 15.92 -5.62
N VAL A 295 1.35 17.20 -5.32
CA VAL A 295 0.06 17.78 -4.97
C VAL A 295 -0.20 19.04 -5.78
N HIS A 296 -1.29 19.04 -6.54
CA HIS A 296 -1.83 20.27 -7.13
C HIS A 296 -2.86 20.86 -6.18
N LEU A 297 -2.53 22.01 -5.58
CA LEU A 297 -3.42 22.73 -4.66
C LEU A 297 -4.44 23.54 -5.44
N MET A 298 -5.73 23.29 -5.19
CA MET A 298 -6.83 24.08 -5.72
C MET A 298 -7.25 25.21 -4.78
N LYS A 299 -6.99 25.03 -3.47
CA LYS A 299 -7.30 26.00 -2.41
C LYS A 299 -6.19 26.06 -1.39
N GLY A 300 -5.78 27.28 -1.05
CA GLY A 300 -4.72 27.51 -0.06
C GLY A 300 -3.30 27.24 -0.63
N ASP A 301 -2.31 27.46 0.22
CA ASP A 301 -0.88 27.42 -0.10
C ASP A 301 -0.11 26.32 0.68
N ARG A 302 -0.79 25.61 1.58
CA ARG A 302 -0.17 24.61 2.46
C ARG A 302 -0.48 23.18 2.04
N LEU A 303 0.58 22.38 1.93
CA LEU A 303 0.45 20.94 1.68
C LEU A 303 -0.33 20.26 2.82
N PRO A 304 -1.22 19.30 2.48
CA PRO A 304 -1.99 18.57 3.48
C PRO A 304 -1.07 17.76 4.40
N ASN A 305 -1.33 17.83 5.70
CA ASN A 305 -0.61 17.05 6.71
C ASN A 305 -1.55 16.29 7.63
N TYR A 306 -2.03 15.16 7.16
CA TYR A 306 -2.87 14.20 7.91
C TYR A 306 -2.04 13.09 8.57
N SER A 307 -0.76 13.37 8.85
CA SER A 307 0.10 12.41 9.53
C SER A 307 -0.30 12.25 11.00
N PRO A 308 -0.29 11.03 11.57
CA PRO A 308 -0.40 10.82 13.01
C PRO A 308 0.66 11.57 13.84
N ALA A 309 1.77 11.96 13.22
CA ALA A 309 2.79 12.80 13.86
C ALA A 309 2.37 14.28 14.01
N ASN A 310 1.27 14.70 13.39
CA ASN A 310 0.72 16.04 13.61
C ASN A 310 0.18 16.13 15.04
N PRO A 311 0.61 17.12 15.84
CA PRO A 311 0.19 17.28 17.25
C PRO A 311 -1.34 17.27 17.46
N MET A 312 -2.10 17.73 16.48
CA MET A 312 -3.57 17.73 16.50
C MET A 312 -4.17 16.33 16.72
N PHE A 313 -3.49 15.28 16.26
CA PHE A 313 -3.98 13.89 16.39
C PHE A 313 -3.50 13.18 17.67
N ARG A 314 -2.66 13.82 18.50
CA ARG A 314 -2.07 13.18 19.69
C ARG A 314 -3.14 12.71 20.70
N LEU A 315 -4.07 13.58 21.07
CA LEU A 315 -5.15 13.22 22.00
C LEU A 315 -6.11 12.17 21.40
N PRO A 316 -6.65 12.36 20.19
CA PRO A 316 -7.44 11.31 19.53
C PRO A 316 -6.77 9.95 19.49
N ILE A 317 -5.46 9.87 19.19
CA ILE A 317 -4.68 8.64 19.16
C ILE A 317 -4.65 7.98 20.55
N LEU A 318 -4.34 8.73 21.61
CA LEU A 318 -4.30 8.22 22.99
C LEU A 318 -5.67 7.71 23.46
N CYS A 319 -6.74 8.43 23.15
CA CYS A 319 -8.10 7.97 23.42
C CYS A 319 -8.42 6.67 22.67
N TRP A 320 -8.09 6.62 21.37
CA TRP A 320 -8.33 5.44 20.54
C TRP A 320 -7.67 4.18 21.08
N GLN A 321 -6.43 4.29 21.55
CA GLN A 321 -5.66 3.19 22.11
C GLN A 321 -6.32 2.56 23.34
N LYS A 322 -7.10 3.34 24.09
CA LYS A 322 -7.78 2.90 25.32
C LYS A 322 -9.19 2.31 25.06
N LEU A 323 -9.78 2.54 23.89
CA LEU A 323 -11.11 2.03 23.57
C LEU A 323 -11.14 0.49 23.53
N PRO A 324 -12.26 -0.15 23.89
CA PRO A 324 -12.46 -1.59 23.69
C PRO A 324 -12.28 -1.99 22.20
N LEU A 325 -11.70 -3.17 21.95
CA LEU A 325 -11.42 -3.64 20.59
C LEU A 325 -12.68 -3.74 19.72
N GLY A 326 -13.79 -4.20 20.30
CA GLY A 326 -15.08 -4.27 19.59
C GLY A 326 -15.55 -2.91 19.10
N LEU A 327 -15.36 -1.86 19.91
CA LEU A 327 -15.74 -0.49 19.54
C LEU A 327 -14.82 0.05 18.44
N THR A 328 -13.50 -0.17 18.53
CA THR A 328 -12.57 0.28 17.50
C THR A 328 -12.77 -0.44 16.18
N ARG A 329 -13.19 -1.71 16.17
CA ARG A 329 -13.60 -2.44 14.96
C ARG A 329 -14.86 -1.89 14.31
N LYS A 330 -15.82 -1.41 15.11
CA LYS A 330 -17.07 -0.83 14.61
C LYS A 330 -16.88 0.59 14.09
N LEU A 331 -16.12 1.42 14.80
CA LEU A 331 -15.88 2.82 14.45
C LEU A 331 -14.75 3.00 13.43
N GLY A 332 -13.76 2.09 13.41
CA GLY A 332 -12.59 2.15 12.54
C GLY A 332 -12.93 2.31 11.06
N PRO A 333 -13.79 1.45 10.48
CA PRO A 333 -14.21 1.54 9.09
C PRO A 333 -14.83 2.87 8.71
N TRP A 334 -15.64 3.44 9.60
CA TRP A 334 -16.24 4.75 9.39
C TRP A 334 -15.20 5.87 9.42
N LEU A 335 -14.25 5.82 10.35
CA LEU A 335 -13.20 6.85 10.45
C LEU A 335 -12.20 6.77 9.28
N ILE A 336 -11.73 5.56 8.92
CA ILE A 336 -10.69 5.40 7.91
C ILE A 336 -11.13 5.90 6.53
N ARG A 337 -12.40 5.77 6.18
CA ARG A 337 -12.96 6.30 4.92
C ARG A 337 -12.86 7.83 4.81
N HIS A 338 -12.63 8.55 5.90
CA HIS A 338 -12.48 9.99 5.91
C HIS A 338 -11.02 10.47 5.88
N VAL A 339 -10.06 9.52 5.90
CA VAL A 339 -8.61 9.79 5.87
C VAL A 339 -7.91 8.84 4.88
N PRO A 340 -8.19 8.94 3.56
CA PRO A 340 -7.70 8.05 2.51
C PRO A 340 -6.19 8.18 2.22
#